data_cbffd3672dbbfc5c27c70986f70775c5
#
_entry.id   cbffd3672dbbfc5c27c70986f70775c5
#
_cell.length_a   1.000
_cell.length_b   1.000
_cell.length_c   1.000
_cell.angle_alpha   90.00
_cell.angle_beta   90.00
_cell.angle_gamma   90.00
#
_symmetry.space_group_name_H-M   'P 1'
#
loop_
_entity.id
_entity.type
_entity.pdbx_description
1 polymer ?
#
loop_
_entity_poly.entity_id
_entity_poly.type
_entity_poly.pdbx_seq_one_letter_code
_entity_poly.pdbx_strand_id
1 'polypeptide(L)'
;IDLMKACFPCGSVTGAPKLRSMEIIEELEPVRRNIYCGCIGYISLNGDMGTSIAIRTLCVTDGNLYMQLGGAIVSDSDPYEEYLETFQKGAGIRRAFEK
;
A
#
# COMPACT_ATOMS: atom_id res chain seq x y z
N ILE A 1 -10.68 -14.77 10.89
CA ILE A 1 -9.83 -14.96 9.66
C ILE A 1 -10.66 -14.76 8.39
N ASP A 2 -11.91 -15.30 8.31
CA ASP A 2 -12.74 -15.20 7.10
C ASP A 2 -13.11 -13.75 6.78
N LEU A 3 -13.41 -12.95 7.79
CA LEU A 3 -13.61 -11.50 7.64
C LEU A 3 -12.38 -10.83 7.02
N MET A 4 -11.18 -11.16 7.49
CA MET A 4 -9.94 -10.60 6.93
C MET A 4 -9.72 -11.02 5.47
N LYS A 5 -9.97 -12.28 5.12
CA LYS A 5 -9.90 -12.75 3.74
C LYS A 5 -10.88 -12.02 2.81
N ALA A 6 -12.07 -11.70 3.31
CA ALA A 6 -13.08 -10.97 2.54
C ALA A 6 -12.75 -9.47 2.40
N CYS A 7 -12.19 -8.84 3.44
CA CYS A 7 -11.93 -7.40 3.48
C CYS A 7 -10.60 -7.00 2.84
N PHE A 8 -9.55 -7.82 2.96
CA PHE A 8 -8.23 -7.46 2.47
C PHE A 8 -7.89 -8.09 1.12
N PRO A 9 -7.07 -7.40 0.29
CA PRO A 9 -6.66 -6.00 0.46
C PRO A 9 -7.85 -5.05 0.37
N CYS A 10 -7.74 -3.90 1.07
CA CYS A 10 -8.83 -2.92 1.11
C CYS A 10 -9.11 -2.31 -0.27
N GLY A 11 -10.39 -2.11 -0.59
CA GLY A 11 -10.81 -1.48 -1.85
C GLY A 11 -10.32 -0.04 -2.02
N SER A 12 -10.13 0.69 -0.91
CA SER A 12 -9.58 2.06 -0.93
C SER A 12 -8.14 2.16 -1.45
N VAL A 13 -7.39 1.07 -1.46
CA VAL A 13 -5.99 1.03 -1.95
C VAL A 13 -5.82 0.15 -3.19
N THR A 14 -6.88 -0.55 -3.60
CA THR A 14 -6.88 -1.38 -4.81
C THR A 14 -7.84 -0.85 -5.86
N GLY A 15 -9.08 -0.61 -5.50
CA GLY A 15 -10.15 -0.15 -6.38
C GLY A 15 -11.39 -1.04 -6.36
N ALA A 16 -12.38 -0.67 -7.16
CA ALA A 16 -13.63 -1.42 -7.31
C ALA A 16 -13.98 -1.55 -8.81
N PRO A 17 -14.42 -2.76 -9.24
CA PRO A 17 -14.54 -4.02 -8.52
C PRO A 17 -13.19 -4.61 -8.13
N LYS A 18 -13.06 -5.13 -6.89
CA LYS A 18 -11.77 -5.52 -6.29
C LYS A 18 -10.94 -6.46 -7.16
N LEU A 19 -11.52 -7.57 -7.60
CA LEU A 19 -10.78 -8.58 -8.39
C LEU A 19 -10.22 -7.98 -9.68
N ARG A 20 -11.04 -7.24 -10.42
CA ARG A 20 -10.58 -6.61 -11.67
C ARG A 20 -9.49 -5.56 -11.42
N SER A 21 -9.61 -4.78 -10.36
CA SER A 21 -8.58 -3.81 -9.98
C SER A 21 -7.26 -4.49 -9.63
N MET A 22 -7.31 -5.61 -8.91
CA MET A 22 -6.10 -6.38 -8.57
C MET A 22 -5.44 -7.01 -9.81
N GLU A 23 -6.22 -7.50 -10.79
CA GLU A 23 -5.69 -7.97 -12.07
C GLU A 23 -4.95 -6.87 -12.82
N ILE A 24 -5.54 -5.68 -12.91
CA ILE A 24 -4.94 -4.52 -13.55
C ILE A 24 -3.65 -4.07 -12.83
N ILE A 25 -3.65 -4.06 -11.52
CA ILE A 25 -2.46 -3.76 -10.71
C ILE A 25 -1.32 -4.74 -11.05
N GLU A 26 -1.60 -6.04 -11.08
CA GLU A 26 -0.59 -7.06 -11.41
C GLU A 26 -0.10 -6.95 -12.86
N GLU A 27 -0.96 -6.49 -13.77
CA GLU A 27 -0.61 -6.29 -15.19
C GLU A 27 0.24 -5.03 -15.41
N LEU A 28 -0.07 -3.93 -14.74
CA LEU A 28 0.50 -2.61 -15.05
C LEU A 28 1.65 -2.20 -14.14
N GLU A 29 1.67 -2.62 -12.88
CA GLU A 29 2.73 -2.23 -11.95
C GLU A 29 4.01 -3.02 -12.22
N PRO A 30 5.17 -2.34 -12.32
CA PRO A 30 6.43 -2.99 -12.66
C PRO A 30 6.98 -3.87 -11.54
N VAL A 31 6.49 -3.68 -10.31
CA VAL A 31 6.93 -4.40 -9.11
C VAL A 31 5.71 -4.83 -8.31
N ARG A 32 5.68 -6.09 -7.92
CA ARG A 32 4.61 -6.62 -7.06
C ARG A 32 4.56 -5.88 -5.73
N ARG A 33 3.35 -5.59 -5.28
CA ARG A 33 3.13 -4.85 -4.03
C ARG A 33 3.59 -5.60 -2.78
N ASN A 34 3.51 -6.92 -2.77
CA ASN A 34 3.81 -7.76 -1.61
C ASN A 34 3.05 -7.28 -0.36
N ILE A 35 3.78 -6.77 0.65
CA ILE A 35 3.21 -6.23 1.90
C ILE A 35 2.48 -4.91 1.66
N TYR A 36 2.91 -4.12 0.69
CA TYR A 36 2.34 -2.79 0.40
C TYR A 36 0.85 -2.90 0.06
N CYS A 37 0.04 -2.07 0.70
CA CYS A 37 -1.43 -2.09 0.65
C CYS A 37 -2.08 -3.34 1.26
N GLY A 38 -1.32 -4.22 1.85
CA GLY A 38 -1.80 -5.35 2.64
C GLY A 38 -2.18 -4.92 4.05
N CYS A 39 -2.13 -5.85 4.97
CA CYS A 39 -2.52 -5.67 6.36
C CYS A 39 -1.42 -6.13 7.32
N ILE A 40 -1.13 -5.31 8.30
CA ILE A 40 -0.28 -5.66 9.45
C ILE A 40 -1.11 -5.53 10.71
N GLY A 41 -1.05 -6.52 11.60
CA GLY A 41 -1.84 -6.46 12.80
C GLY A 41 -1.63 -7.63 13.75
N TYR A 42 -2.50 -7.71 14.75
CA TYR A 42 -2.48 -8.76 15.75
C TYR A 42 -3.90 -9.26 16.03
N ILE A 43 -3.98 -10.48 16.48
CA ILE A 43 -5.18 -11.10 17.04
C ILE A 43 -4.78 -11.67 18.40
N SER A 44 -5.39 -11.18 19.47
CA SER A 44 -5.14 -11.62 20.83
C SER A 44 -5.91 -12.90 21.16
N LEU A 45 -5.45 -13.60 22.17
CA LEU A 45 -6.12 -14.84 22.64
C LEU A 45 -7.52 -14.60 23.22
N ASN A 46 -7.80 -13.39 23.71
CA ASN A 46 -9.12 -12.98 24.19
C ASN A 46 -10.08 -12.57 23.06
N GLY A 47 -9.62 -12.61 21.77
CA GLY A 47 -10.42 -12.27 20.61
C GLY A 47 -10.31 -10.82 20.15
N ASP A 48 -9.61 -9.95 20.86
CA ASP A 48 -9.33 -8.59 20.42
C ASP A 48 -8.41 -8.60 19.19
N MET A 49 -8.62 -7.69 18.25
CA MET A 49 -7.76 -7.54 17.10
C MET A 49 -7.54 -6.08 16.73
N GLY A 50 -6.37 -5.80 16.24
CA GLY A 50 -6.04 -4.51 15.65
C GLY A 50 -5.27 -4.70 14.35
N THR A 51 -5.66 -3.96 13.31
CA THR A 51 -5.03 -4.04 12.00
C THR A 51 -4.77 -2.66 11.43
N SER A 52 -3.71 -2.53 10.64
CA SER A 52 -3.36 -1.32 9.92
C SER A 52 -3.06 -1.66 8.46
N ILE A 53 -3.46 -0.78 7.54
CA ILE A 53 -3.05 -0.92 6.14
C ILE A 53 -1.55 -0.61 6.04
N ALA A 54 -0.82 -1.47 5.36
CA ALA A 54 0.62 -1.32 5.15
C ALA A 54 0.92 -0.29 4.04
N ILE A 55 0.69 0.99 4.34
CA ILE A 55 1.10 2.14 3.55
C ILE A 55 2.11 2.97 4.34
N ARG A 56 2.94 3.77 3.67
CA ARG A 56 4.02 4.55 4.32
C ARG A 56 4.88 3.67 5.24
N THR A 57 5.10 2.46 4.80
CA THR A 57 5.80 1.41 5.54
C THR A 57 7.11 1.12 4.85
N LEU A 58 8.17 0.99 5.65
CA LEU A 58 9.48 0.60 5.18
C LEU A 58 9.67 -0.90 5.37
N CYS A 59 10.19 -1.56 4.35
CA CYS A 59 10.62 -2.95 4.42
C CYS A 59 12.13 -3.01 4.30
N VAL A 60 12.78 -3.71 5.23
CA VAL A 60 14.21 -3.96 5.19
C VAL A 60 14.44 -5.43 4.90
N THR A 61 15.14 -5.72 3.83
CA THR A 61 15.55 -7.08 3.47
C THR A 61 16.90 -7.06 2.75
N ASP A 62 17.75 -8.01 3.06
CA ASP A 62 19.08 -8.17 2.47
C ASP A 62 19.93 -6.88 2.48
N GLY A 63 19.83 -6.10 3.57
CA GLY A 63 20.54 -4.82 3.72
C GLY A 63 19.99 -3.66 2.90
N ASN A 64 18.89 -3.86 2.18
CA ASN A 64 18.23 -2.83 1.39
C ASN A 64 16.96 -2.34 2.09
N LEU A 65 16.66 -1.06 1.90
CA LEU A 65 15.45 -0.41 2.36
C LEU A 65 14.51 -0.17 1.18
N TYR A 66 13.30 -0.72 1.28
CA TYR A 66 12.26 -0.57 0.26
C TYR A 66 11.11 0.24 0.81
N MET A 67 10.63 1.19 0.00
CA MET A 67 9.44 1.97 0.28
C MET A 67 8.59 2.08 -0.98
N GLN A 68 7.39 1.55 -0.93
CA GLN A 68 6.41 1.72 -2.00
C GLN A 68 5.48 2.87 -1.65
N LEU A 69 5.21 3.71 -2.64
CA LEU A 69 4.38 4.90 -2.53
C LEU A 69 3.36 4.91 -3.66
N GLY A 70 2.24 5.56 -3.44
CA GLY A 70 1.20 5.69 -4.45
C GLY A 70 0.21 6.80 -4.12
N GLY A 71 -0.67 7.08 -5.06
CA GLY A 71 -1.77 8.02 -4.95
C GLY A 71 -3.10 7.40 -5.35
N ALA A 72 -4.18 8.13 -5.18
CA ALA A 72 -5.49 7.78 -5.68
C ALA A 72 -5.69 8.44 -7.05
N ILE A 73 -6.00 7.65 -8.07
CA ILE A 73 -6.23 8.13 -9.43
C ILE A 73 -7.72 8.17 -9.70
N VAL A 74 -8.19 9.30 -10.17
CA VAL A 74 -9.57 9.55 -10.57
C VAL A 74 -9.62 10.01 -12.03
N SER A 75 -10.83 10.13 -12.59
CA SER A 75 -11.03 10.42 -14.03
C SER A 75 -10.43 11.75 -14.51
N ASP A 76 -10.28 12.71 -13.63
CA ASP A 76 -9.73 14.05 -13.89
C ASP A 76 -8.32 14.25 -13.34
N SER A 77 -7.66 13.19 -12.85
CA SER A 77 -6.27 13.22 -12.43
C SER A 77 -5.34 13.50 -13.61
N ASP A 78 -4.37 14.40 -13.40
CA ASP A 78 -3.25 14.58 -14.30
C ASP A 78 -2.14 13.55 -13.97
N PRO A 79 -1.70 12.72 -14.93
CA PRO A 79 -0.72 11.66 -14.66
C PRO A 79 0.60 12.17 -14.08
N TYR A 80 1.06 13.36 -14.49
CA TYR A 80 2.33 13.91 -14.02
C TYR A 80 2.21 14.45 -12.59
N GLU A 81 1.12 15.14 -12.28
CA GLU A 81 0.85 15.64 -10.92
C GLU A 81 0.70 14.49 -9.94
N GLU A 82 -0.02 13.41 -10.30
CA GLU A 82 -0.14 12.20 -9.49
C GLU A 82 1.22 11.53 -9.23
N TYR A 83 2.08 11.50 -10.24
CA TYR A 83 3.45 11.00 -10.10
C TYR A 83 4.26 11.86 -9.11
N LEU A 84 4.19 13.17 -9.21
CA LEU A 84 4.87 14.07 -8.27
C LEU A 84 4.35 13.92 -6.83
N GLU A 85 3.05 13.72 -6.66
CA GLU A 85 2.43 13.49 -5.36
C GLU A 85 3.01 12.25 -4.64
N THR A 86 3.37 11.20 -5.38
CA THR A 86 3.99 10.00 -4.78
C THR A 86 5.28 10.35 -4.05
N PHE A 87 6.13 11.20 -4.62
CA PHE A 87 7.37 11.65 -3.98
C PHE A 87 7.11 12.54 -2.77
N GLN A 88 6.12 13.41 -2.83
CA GLN A 88 5.74 14.25 -1.71
C GLN A 88 5.29 13.41 -0.51
N LYS A 89 4.51 12.36 -0.74
CA LYS A 89 4.07 11.41 0.29
C LYS A 89 5.24 10.67 0.96
N GLY A 90 6.33 10.44 0.23
CA GLY A 90 7.54 9.82 0.75
C GLY A 90 8.53 10.78 1.40
N ALA A 91 8.40 12.09 1.17
CA ALA A 91 9.39 13.08 1.57
C ALA A 91 9.70 13.10 3.08
N GLY A 92 8.66 12.94 3.92
CA GLY A 92 8.83 12.90 5.38
C GLY A 92 9.67 11.72 5.84
N ILE A 93 9.44 10.56 5.26
CA ILE A 93 10.20 9.33 5.57
C ILE A 93 11.62 9.46 5.06
N ARG A 94 11.80 9.93 3.82
CA ARG A 94 13.12 10.11 3.20
C ARG A 94 14.02 11.04 4.03
N ARG A 95 13.49 12.18 4.51
CA ARG A 95 14.23 13.13 5.37
C ARG A 95 14.79 12.49 6.65
N ALA A 96 14.15 11.46 7.18
CA ALA A 96 14.65 10.78 8.37
C ALA A 96 15.99 10.05 8.15
N PHE A 97 16.34 9.77 6.88
CA PHE A 97 17.59 9.11 6.48
C PHE A 97 18.60 10.06 5.84
N GLU A 98 18.20 11.28 5.51
CA GLU A 98 19.09 12.34 5.04
C GLU A 98 19.70 13.07 6.26
N LYS A 99 20.91 12.67 6.65
CA LYS A 99 21.70 13.35 7.68
C LYS A 99 22.83 14.12 7.03
#